data_70d175512e9ac33dedaa50b903d37a7d
#
_entry.id   70d175512e9ac33dedaa50b903d37a7d
#
_cell.length_a   1.000
_cell.length_b   1.000
_cell.length_c   1.000
_cell.angle_alpha   90.00
_cell.angle_beta   90.00
_cell.angle_gamma   90.00
#
_symmetry.space_group_name_H-M   'P 1'
#
loop_
_entity.id
_entity.type
_entity.pdbx_description
1 polymer ?
#
loop_
_entity_poly.entity_id
_entity_poly.type
_entity_poly.pdbx_seq_one_letter_code
_entity_poly.pdbx_strand_id
1 'polypeptide(L)'
;MLDIIEKTRDGQSLTESDVSRLIQGIVDNTWPDYQLAAWLMAVVLKGLTREETFWLTGAMAGLAEHTQPLGLVDKHSTGGVGDKTTIVLAPLMAALDLPMAKMSGRGLGHTGGTLDKLESIPGFKTDLTVDQMRQQVAQVGVAVVAQSQELAPADRRLYALRDVTGTVNNLSLIASSIMSKKLAAGTPNLVLDVKVGSGAFMHTQEQAQQLARLMVEIGSYYGRHVTAVITSMQQPLGWAVGNAIEVNEAVQTLSGSGPDDLRHEVIHLAAELLCLTRPISHPEAVDEAAKALNDGRALQKFAQWLSCQGGDTAILSDPLKLAPVRRDWLAPNEVDVQSMDARIIGRAALNLGAGRHRLEDTIDPAVGLHCYAKVGRHFHRSEAIATIYARTQSAAEIAYRDLTAAIRFGHQGEPQPLILERVTQDS
;
A
#
# COMPACT_ATOMS: atom_id res chain seq x y z
N MET A 1 -20.06 -7.13 26.90
CA MET A 1 -20.02 -7.29 25.43
C MET A 1 -21.40 -7.31 24.78
N LEU A 2 -22.37 -8.10 25.29
CA LEU A 2 -23.70 -8.17 24.67
C LEU A 2 -24.38 -6.81 24.58
N ASP A 3 -24.27 -5.98 25.59
CA ASP A 3 -24.78 -4.61 25.61
C ASP A 3 -24.21 -3.73 24.49
N ILE A 4 -22.88 -3.88 24.17
CA ILE A 4 -22.24 -3.17 23.07
C ILE A 4 -22.76 -3.67 21.72
N ILE A 5 -22.90 -5.00 21.57
CA ILE A 5 -23.47 -5.60 20.36
C ILE A 5 -24.91 -5.12 20.13
N GLU A 6 -25.73 -5.12 21.17
CA GLU A 6 -27.12 -4.70 21.08
C GLU A 6 -27.27 -3.22 20.76
N LYS A 7 -26.50 -2.33 21.41
CA LYS A 7 -26.47 -0.91 21.06
C LYS A 7 -26.11 -0.71 19.57
N THR A 8 -25.02 -1.32 19.09
CA THR A 8 -24.58 -1.18 17.69
C THR A 8 -25.61 -1.76 16.73
N ARG A 9 -26.18 -2.96 17.03
CA ARG A 9 -27.23 -3.60 16.23
C ARG A 9 -28.45 -2.71 16.06
N ASP A 10 -28.86 -2.04 17.14
CA ASP A 10 -30.06 -1.22 17.18
C ASP A 10 -29.83 0.23 16.72
N GLY A 11 -28.60 0.54 16.28
CA GLY A 11 -28.20 1.87 15.79
C GLY A 11 -28.10 2.93 16.90
N GLN A 12 -27.89 2.50 18.14
CA GLN A 12 -27.62 3.38 19.27
C GLN A 12 -26.12 3.70 19.32
N SER A 13 -25.79 4.95 19.62
CA SER A 13 -24.40 5.38 19.72
C SER A 13 -23.69 4.75 20.92
N LEU A 14 -22.46 4.32 20.71
CA LEU A 14 -21.55 3.90 21.77
C LEU A 14 -20.96 5.14 22.46
N THR A 15 -20.65 5.01 23.73
CA THR A 15 -19.84 5.99 24.46
C THR A 15 -18.35 5.68 24.29
N GLU A 16 -17.49 6.66 24.56
CA GLU A 16 -16.03 6.43 24.60
C GLU A 16 -15.64 5.31 25.58
N SER A 17 -16.36 5.22 26.72
CA SER A 17 -16.18 4.14 27.69
C SER A 17 -16.58 2.76 27.14
N ASP A 18 -17.64 2.67 26.32
CA ASP A 18 -18.04 1.42 25.66
C ASP A 18 -16.95 0.95 24.69
N VAL A 19 -16.40 1.90 23.89
CA VAL A 19 -15.33 1.62 22.94
C VAL A 19 -14.03 1.21 23.66
N SER A 20 -13.66 1.90 24.73
CA SER A 20 -12.48 1.55 25.53
C SER A 20 -12.60 0.17 26.13
N ARG A 21 -13.76 -0.18 26.70
CA ARG A 21 -14.06 -1.52 27.25
C ARG A 21 -14.04 -2.60 26.17
N LEU A 22 -14.54 -2.30 24.97
CA LEU A 22 -14.47 -3.21 23.82
C LEU A 22 -13.01 -3.55 23.48
N ILE A 23 -12.19 -2.53 23.29
CA ILE A 23 -10.78 -2.72 22.89
C ILE A 23 -9.97 -3.39 24.00
N GLN A 24 -10.18 -3.00 25.26
CA GLN A 24 -9.52 -3.67 26.38
C GLN A 24 -9.82 -5.16 26.40
N GLY A 25 -11.10 -5.54 26.22
CA GLY A 25 -11.49 -6.96 26.19
C GLY A 25 -10.94 -7.73 24.96
N ILE A 26 -10.64 -7.03 23.86
CA ILE A 26 -9.94 -7.62 22.71
C ILE A 26 -8.46 -7.88 23.06
N VAL A 27 -7.79 -6.90 23.67
CA VAL A 27 -6.38 -7.00 24.07
C VAL A 27 -6.19 -8.08 25.15
N ASP A 28 -7.05 -8.10 26.17
CA ASP A 28 -7.01 -9.06 27.26
C ASP A 28 -7.53 -10.45 26.86
N ASN A 29 -7.99 -10.60 25.61
CA ASN A 29 -8.55 -11.85 25.09
C ASN A 29 -9.79 -12.37 25.88
N THR A 30 -10.54 -11.45 26.50
CA THR A 30 -11.75 -11.78 27.29
C THR A 30 -13.01 -11.88 26.44
N TRP A 31 -13.04 -11.25 25.25
CA TRP A 31 -14.14 -11.34 24.31
C TRP A 31 -13.95 -12.51 23.34
N PRO A 32 -14.88 -13.47 23.24
CA PRO A 32 -14.79 -14.56 22.30
C PRO A 32 -15.03 -14.08 20.85
N ASP A 33 -14.41 -14.75 19.88
CA ASP A 33 -14.42 -14.35 18.46
C ASP A 33 -15.84 -14.28 17.87
N TYR A 34 -16.77 -15.15 18.31
CA TYR A 34 -18.16 -15.10 17.83
C TYR A 34 -18.89 -13.82 18.27
N GLN A 35 -18.57 -13.24 19.44
CA GLN A 35 -19.13 -11.96 19.87
C GLN A 35 -18.50 -10.80 19.11
N LEU A 36 -17.19 -10.84 18.85
CA LEU A 36 -16.51 -9.86 18.05
C LEU A 36 -17.00 -9.89 16.60
N ALA A 37 -17.21 -11.07 16.02
CA ALA A 37 -17.80 -11.22 14.68
C ALA A 37 -19.21 -10.65 14.59
N ALA A 38 -20.04 -10.87 15.63
CA ALA A 38 -21.39 -10.30 15.70
C ALA A 38 -21.34 -8.75 15.75
N TRP A 39 -20.45 -8.18 16.56
CA TRP A 39 -20.27 -6.73 16.64
C TRP A 39 -19.74 -6.17 15.30
N LEU A 40 -18.75 -6.79 14.68
CA LEU A 40 -18.22 -6.38 13.39
C LEU A 40 -19.31 -6.37 12.30
N MET A 41 -20.19 -7.38 12.28
CA MET A 41 -21.31 -7.42 11.34
C MET A 41 -22.33 -6.32 11.65
N ALA A 42 -22.61 -6.03 12.93
CA ALA A 42 -23.48 -4.91 13.31
C ALA A 42 -22.90 -3.58 12.81
N VAL A 43 -21.58 -3.36 12.93
CA VAL A 43 -20.90 -2.17 12.40
C VAL A 43 -20.99 -2.11 10.86
N VAL A 44 -20.86 -3.22 10.15
CA VAL A 44 -21.00 -3.24 8.68
C VAL A 44 -22.41 -2.81 8.26
N LEU A 45 -23.43 -3.23 9.00
CA LEU A 45 -24.83 -2.96 8.66
C LEU A 45 -25.34 -1.58 9.12
N LYS A 46 -24.81 -1.04 10.20
CA LYS A 46 -25.28 0.21 10.83
C LYS A 46 -24.30 1.38 10.71
N GLY A 47 -23.02 1.09 10.50
CA GLY A 47 -21.95 2.08 10.55
C GLY A 47 -21.51 2.39 11.98
N LEU A 48 -20.50 3.25 12.09
CA LEU A 48 -20.11 3.98 13.29
C LEU A 48 -20.18 5.47 12.99
N THR A 49 -20.47 6.27 14.01
CA THR A 49 -20.36 7.73 13.90
C THR A 49 -18.89 8.14 13.74
N ARG A 50 -18.64 9.42 13.44
CA ARG A 50 -17.27 9.97 13.34
C ARG A 50 -16.56 9.86 14.70
N GLU A 51 -17.23 10.26 15.78
CA GLU A 51 -16.72 10.22 17.13
C GLU A 51 -16.39 8.79 17.57
N GLU A 52 -17.30 7.84 17.33
CA GLU A 52 -17.05 6.42 17.63
C GLU A 52 -15.84 5.88 16.86
N THR A 53 -15.70 6.29 15.60
CA THR A 53 -14.54 5.90 14.75
C THR A 53 -13.25 6.50 15.31
N PHE A 54 -13.26 7.74 15.78
CA PHE A 54 -12.11 8.38 16.43
C PHE A 54 -11.72 7.65 17.71
N TRP A 55 -12.66 7.43 18.62
CA TRP A 55 -12.41 6.70 19.87
C TRP A 55 -11.90 5.28 19.61
N LEU A 56 -12.51 4.57 18.65
CA LEU A 56 -12.07 3.24 18.24
C LEU A 56 -10.60 3.26 17.77
N THR A 57 -10.25 4.23 16.93
CA THR A 57 -8.90 4.37 16.39
C THR A 57 -7.88 4.64 17.50
N GLY A 58 -8.17 5.56 18.41
CA GLY A 58 -7.29 5.88 19.54
C GLY A 58 -7.12 4.73 20.52
N ALA A 59 -8.21 4.06 20.85
CA ALA A 59 -8.16 2.89 21.74
C ALA A 59 -7.35 1.74 21.10
N MET A 60 -7.54 1.47 19.79
CA MET A 60 -6.76 0.48 19.05
C MET A 60 -5.27 0.84 18.97
N ALA A 61 -4.94 2.13 18.90
CA ALA A 61 -3.56 2.62 18.88
C ALA A 61 -2.85 2.44 20.23
N GLY A 62 -3.59 2.25 21.33
CA GLY A 62 -3.01 2.17 22.66
C GLY A 62 -2.36 3.48 23.10
N LEU A 63 -2.97 4.63 22.79
CA LEU A 63 -2.43 5.99 23.04
C LEU A 63 -2.28 6.32 24.53
N ALA A 64 -2.04 5.34 25.36
CA ALA A 64 -1.95 5.54 26.81
C ALA A 64 -0.66 6.18 27.32
N GLU A 65 0.37 6.41 26.50
CA GLU A 65 1.57 7.15 26.92
C GLU A 65 2.38 7.63 25.70
N HIS A 66 2.99 8.81 25.81
CA HIS A 66 3.77 9.50 24.80
C HIS A 66 4.90 8.64 24.19
N THR A 67 4.58 7.83 23.21
CA THR A 67 5.62 7.17 22.43
C THR A 67 6.37 8.20 21.58
N GLN A 68 7.68 8.31 21.77
CA GLN A 68 8.51 9.11 20.86
C GLN A 68 8.33 8.60 19.43
N PRO A 69 8.16 9.50 18.44
CA PRO A 69 8.02 9.12 17.06
C PRO A 69 9.13 8.18 16.60
N LEU A 70 8.77 7.13 15.86
CA LEU A 70 9.75 6.22 15.23
C LEU A 70 10.42 6.89 14.03
N GLY A 71 9.69 7.77 13.32
CA GLY A 71 10.15 8.54 12.19
C GLY A 71 9.43 9.89 12.10
N LEU A 72 9.94 10.80 11.29
CA LEU A 72 9.35 12.12 11.08
C LEU A 72 8.17 12.05 10.10
N VAL A 73 8.24 11.18 9.11
CA VAL A 73 7.23 11.02 8.07
C VAL A 73 6.84 9.56 7.89
N ASP A 74 5.64 9.31 7.37
CA ASP A 74 5.21 7.98 6.90
C ASP A 74 4.25 8.11 5.72
N LYS A 75 4.10 7.04 4.95
CA LYS A 75 3.13 6.91 3.85
C LYS A 75 2.29 5.66 4.07
N HIS A 76 0.99 5.77 3.85
CA HIS A 76 0.13 4.60 3.75
C HIS A 76 -0.52 4.54 2.35
N SER A 77 -0.57 3.34 1.77
CA SER A 77 -1.39 3.08 0.59
C SER A 77 -2.54 2.17 0.96
N THR A 78 -3.71 2.41 0.40
CA THR A 78 -4.84 1.49 0.54
C THR A 78 -4.67 0.20 -0.27
N GLY A 79 -3.57 0.09 -1.02
CA GLY A 79 -3.22 -1.09 -1.79
C GLY A 79 -3.71 -1.05 -3.24
N GLY A 80 -2.94 -1.64 -4.13
CA GLY A 80 -3.22 -1.67 -5.56
C GLY A 80 -2.35 -2.69 -6.30
N VAL A 81 -2.53 -2.76 -7.61
CA VAL A 81 -1.76 -3.62 -8.50
C VAL A 81 -0.51 -2.90 -8.95
N GLY A 82 0.66 -3.50 -8.69
CA GLY A 82 1.95 -2.89 -9.01
C GLY A 82 2.34 -1.74 -8.08
N ASP A 83 1.71 -1.59 -6.91
CA ASP A 83 2.05 -0.56 -5.94
C ASP A 83 3.36 -0.89 -5.22
N LYS A 84 4.46 -0.38 -5.79
CA LYS A 84 5.82 -0.41 -5.23
C LYS A 84 6.30 0.96 -4.76
N THR A 85 5.40 1.93 -4.65
CA THR A 85 5.72 3.32 -4.28
C THR A 85 6.55 3.42 -3.00
N THR A 86 6.28 2.59 -1.99
CA THR A 86 7.04 2.60 -0.73
C THR A 86 8.52 2.27 -0.93
N ILE A 87 8.87 1.35 -1.85
CA ILE A 87 10.26 0.92 -2.08
C ILE A 87 11.09 2.06 -2.65
N VAL A 88 10.46 2.95 -3.43
CA VAL A 88 11.11 4.14 -4.03
C VAL A 88 11.01 5.35 -3.09
N LEU A 89 9.83 5.57 -2.50
CA LEU A 89 9.57 6.75 -1.66
C LEU A 89 10.37 6.75 -0.37
N ALA A 90 10.49 5.61 0.31
CA ALA A 90 11.15 5.57 1.61
C ALA A 90 12.63 6.00 1.56
N PRO A 91 13.46 5.48 0.66
CA PRO A 91 14.83 5.97 0.51
C PRO A 91 14.89 7.40 -0.07
N LEU A 92 13.93 7.83 -0.89
CA LEU A 92 13.84 9.21 -1.36
C LEU A 92 13.61 10.18 -0.20
N MET A 93 12.70 9.87 0.74
CA MET A 93 12.47 10.71 1.91
C MET A 93 13.72 10.77 2.82
N ALA A 94 14.41 9.63 3.02
CA ALA A 94 15.67 9.60 3.75
C ALA A 94 16.77 10.45 3.07
N ALA A 95 16.79 10.50 1.73
CA ALA A 95 17.71 11.34 0.97
C ALA A 95 17.39 12.84 1.05
N LEU A 96 16.17 13.17 1.48
CA LEU A 96 15.67 14.53 1.74
C LEU A 96 15.71 14.90 3.23
N ASP A 97 16.45 14.12 4.05
CA ASP A 97 16.56 14.28 5.51
C ASP A 97 15.21 14.22 6.26
N LEU A 98 14.26 13.46 5.72
CA LEU A 98 12.97 13.17 6.32
C LEU A 98 12.90 11.68 6.68
N PRO A 99 13.34 11.28 7.88
CA PRO A 99 13.40 9.87 8.26
C PRO A 99 12.02 9.23 8.29
N MET A 100 11.90 8.07 7.62
CA MET A 100 10.67 7.30 7.49
C MET A 100 10.77 5.97 8.25
N ALA A 101 9.85 5.79 9.20
CA ALA A 101 9.64 4.54 9.92
C ALA A 101 8.29 3.97 9.51
N LYS A 102 8.28 2.86 8.76
CA LYS A 102 7.06 2.33 8.18
C LYS A 102 6.76 0.91 8.64
N MET A 103 5.59 0.71 9.20
CA MET A 103 4.99 -0.61 9.31
C MET A 103 4.18 -0.92 8.07
N SER A 104 4.39 -2.09 7.48
CA SER A 104 3.72 -2.53 6.26
C SER A 104 3.05 -3.89 6.43
N GLY A 105 2.16 -4.23 5.51
CA GLY A 105 1.46 -5.51 5.45
C GLY A 105 1.97 -6.42 4.34
N ARG A 106 1.55 -7.68 4.42
CA ARG A 106 1.66 -8.66 3.34
C ARG A 106 0.55 -8.47 2.34
N GLY A 107 0.72 -9.00 1.13
CA GLY A 107 -0.30 -8.98 0.09
C GLY A 107 -1.51 -9.82 0.45
N LEU A 108 -2.68 -9.33 0.06
CA LEU A 108 -3.96 -10.02 0.21
C LEU A 108 -4.74 -9.93 -1.11
N GLY A 109 -5.28 -11.07 -1.55
CA GLY A 109 -6.05 -11.14 -2.79
C GLY A 109 -5.21 -10.74 -4.01
N HIS A 110 -5.76 -9.86 -4.84
CA HIS A 110 -5.14 -9.41 -6.09
C HIS A 110 -4.09 -8.30 -5.92
N THR A 111 -3.89 -7.79 -4.69
CA THR A 111 -2.93 -6.72 -4.40
C THR A 111 -1.64 -7.31 -3.83
N GLY A 112 -0.48 -6.85 -4.32
CA GLY A 112 0.83 -7.26 -3.81
C GLY A 112 1.20 -6.55 -2.51
N GLY A 113 1.84 -7.25 -1.56
CA GLY A 113 2.31 -6.67 -0.30
C GLY A 113 3.72 -6.10 -0.39
N THR A 114 3.96 -4.96 0.25
CA THR A 114 5.29 -4.35 0.30
C THR A 114 6.33 -5.29 0.96
N LEU A 115 5.92 -6.02 2.00
CA LEU A 115 6.81 -6.97 2.69
C LEU A 115 7.20 -8.13 1.77
N ASP A 116 6.22 -8.70 1.05
CA ASP A 116 6.46 -9.81 0.13
C ASP A 116 7.46 -9.43 -0.99
N LYS A 117 7.40 -8.17 -1.43
CA LYS A 117 8.36 -7.60 -2.40
C LYS A 117 9.74 -7.46 -1.78
N LEU A 118 9.86 -6.87 -0.61
CA LEU A 118 11.14 -6.69 0.08
C LEU A 118 11.77 -8.03 0.47
N GLU A 119 10.98 -9.00 0.90
CA GLU A 119 11.45 -10.37 1.23
C GLU A 119 11.90 -11.17 0.00
N SER A 120 11.60 -10.70 -1.24
CA SER A 120 12.18 -11.26 -2.46
C SER A 120 13.67 -10.93 -2.62
N ILE A 121 14.18 -9.95 -1.87
CA ILE A 121 15.59 -9.58 -1.83
C ILE A 121 16.32 -10.55 -0.88
N PRO A 122 17.35 -11.26 -1.36
CA PRO A 122 18.06 -12.23 -0.51
C PRO A 122 18.57 -11.59 0.79
N GLY A 123 18.25 -12.21 1.92
CA GLY A 123 18.70 -11.78 3.25
C GLY A 123 17.94 -10.62 3.88
N PHE A 124 17.02 -9.94 3.16
CA PHE A 124 16.29 -8.79 3.71
C PHE A 124 15.35 -9.20 4.85
N LYS A 125 15.46 -8.54 6.00
CA LYS A 125 14.70 -8.82 7.21
C LYS A 125 13.59 -7.82 7.43
N THR A 126 12.37 -8.30 7.66
CA THR A 126 11.18 -7.47 7.94
C THR A 126 10.71 -7.55 9.38
N ASP A 127 11.36 -8.35 10.22
CA ASP A 127 10.99 -8.70 11.59
C ASP A 127 11.81 -7.96 12.67
N LEU A 128 12.20 -6.71 12.41
CA LEU A 128 12.92 -5.89 13.39
C LEU A 128 12.05 -5.57 14.61
N THR A 129 12.66 -5.55 15.78
CA THR A 129 12.03 -5.01 17.00
C THR A 129 11.87 -3.48 16.89
N VAL A 130 11.03 -2.90 17.74
CA VAL A 130 10.84 -1.43 17.79
C VAL A 130 12.17 -0.69 18.04
N ASP A 131 13.02 -1.23 18.93
CA ASP A 131 14.32 -0.63 19.23
C ASP A 131 15.29 -0.72 18.05
N GLN A 132 15.34 -1.87 17.36
CA GLN A 132 16.13 -2.04 16.13
C GLN A 132 15.66 -1.09 15.03
N MET A 133 14.33 -0.95 14.86
CA MET A 133 13.74 -0.01 13.91
C MET A 133 14.16 1.42 14.24
N ARG A 134 14.08 1.84 15.51
CA ARG A 134 14.49 3.16 15.98
C ARG A 134 15.98 3.42 15.71
N GLN A 135 16.85 2.48 16.04
CA GLN A 135 18.29 2.58 15.79
C GLN A 135 18.60 2.72 14.29
N GLN A 136 17.95 1.91 13.45
CA GLN A 136 18.15 1.96 12.01
C GLN A 136 17.67 3.28 11.40
N VAL A 137 16.48 3.77 11.81
CA VAL A 137 15.97 5.08 11.34
C VAL A 137 16.91 6.21 11.74
N ALA A 138 17.49 6.17 12.94
CA ALA A 138 18.50 7.15 13.35
C ALA A 138 19.80 7.05 12.53
N GLN A 139 20.17 5.85 12.08
CA GLN A 139 21.42 5.61 11.34
C GLN A 139 21.29 5.92 9.84
N VAL A 140 20.25 5.44 9.17
CA VAL A 140 20.13 5.52 7.71
C VAL A 140 18.90 6.32 7.23
N GLY A 141 18.00 6.68 8.12
CA GLY A 141 16.80 7.46 7.81
C GLY A 141 15.62 6.64 7.34
N VAL A 142 15.71 5.30 7.24
CA VAL A 142 14.61 4.47 6.77
C VAL A 142 14.60 3.09 7.41
N ALA A 143 13.39 2.62 7.80
CA ALA A 143 13.12 1.23 8.13
C ALA A 143 11.69 0.86 7.68
N VAL A 144 11.53 -0.31 7.06
CA VAL A 144 10.22 -0.88 6.70
C VAL A 144 10.12 -2.27 7.30
N VAL A 145 9.13 -2.47 8.17
CA VAL A 145 9.01 -3.69 8.96
C VAL A 145 7.58 -4.25 8.91
N ALA A 146 7.45 -5.52 9.26
CA ALA A 146 6.16 -6.15 9.52
C ALA A 146 5.52 -5.54 10.78
N GLN A 147 4.20 -5.67 10.88
CA GLN A 147 3.48 -5.26 12.11
C GLN A 147 4.01 -6.07 13.30
N SER A 148 4.51 -5.37 14.33
CA SER A 148 4.89 -6.02 15.57
C SER A 148 3.64 -6.38 16.39
N GLN A 149 3.79 -7.33 17.33
CA GLN A 149 2.73 -7.66 18.29
C GLN A 149 2.50 -6.54 19.32
N GLU A 150 3.47 -5.65 19.46
CA GLU A 150 3.49 -4.57 20.45
C GLU A 150 2.73 -3.33 19.98
N LEU A 151 2.60 -3.14 18.65
CA LEU A 151 1.95 -1.96 18.07
C LEU A 151 0.56 -2.31 17.54
N ALA A 152 -0.47 -1.68 18.11
CA ALA A 152 -1.88 -1.87 17.78
C ALA A 152 -2.36 -3.35 17.84
N PRO A 153 -2.19 -4.08 18.97
CA PRO A 153 -2.50 -5.52 19.08
C PRO A 153 -3.97 -5.83 18.82
N ALA A 154 -4.89 -4.92 19.18
CA ALA A 154 -6.33 -5.07 18.91
C ALA A 154 -6.64 -5.11 17.42
N ASP A 155 -5.96 -4.31 16.59
CA ASP A 155 -6.17 -4.30 15.13
C ASP A 155 -5.84 -5.64 14.50
N ARG A 156 -4.77 -6.28 14.91
CA ARG A 156 -4.38 -7.60 14.38
C ARG A 156 -5.49 -8.63 14.53
N ARG A 157 -6.11 -8.70 15.72
CA ARG A 157 -7.19 -9.67 16.01
C ARG A 157 -8.46 -9.32 15.24
N LEU A 158 -8.85 -8.03 15.27
CA LEU A 158 -10.03 -7.57 14.53
C LEU A 158 -9.87 -7.80 13.03
N TYR A 159 -8.68 -7.49 12.45
CA TYR A 159 -8.43 -7.67 11.02
C TYR A 159 -8.50 -9.15 10.60
N ALA A 160 -7.91 -10.05 11.40
CA ALA A 160 -7.98 -11.50 11.15
C ALA A 160 -9.43 -12.03 11.14
N LEU A 161 -10.29 -11.52 12.05
CA LEU A 161 -11.71 -11.85 12.07
C LEU A 161 -12.46 -11.26 10.86
N ARG A 162 -12.17 -10.02 10.50
CA ARG A 162 -12.82 -9.35 9.35
C ARG A 162 -12.58 -10.09 8.04
N ASP A 163 -11.39 -10.62 7.86
CA ASP A 163 -11.00 -11.35 6.64
C ASP A 163 -11.87 -12.60 6.41
N VAL A 164 -12.26 -13.32 7.49
CA VAL A 164 -13.01 -14.56 7.42
C VAL A 164 -14.51 -14.41 7.68
N THR A 165 -14.97 -13.22 8.07
CA THR A 165 -16.40 -12.96 8.41
C THR A 165 -17.11 -12.06 7.40
N GLY A 166 -16.44 -11.67 6.30
CA GLY A 166 -17.00 -10.79 5.27
C GLY A 166 -17.23 -9.35 5.75
N THR A 167 -16.48 -8.88 6.76
CA THR A 167 -16.65 -7.56 7.38
C THR A 167 -15.50 -6.58 7.06
N VAL A 168 -14.72 -6.84 6.00
CA VAL A 168 -13.62 -5.97 5.59
C VAL A 168 -14.11 -4.64 5.04
N ASN A 169 -15.17 -4.65 4.21
CA ASN A 169 -15.65 -3.48 3.47
C ASN A 169 -16.56 -2.57 4.32
N ASN A 170 -15.95 -1.83 5.26
CA ASN A 170 -16.61 -0.78 6.01
C ASN A 170 -15.62 0.37 6.21
N LEU A 171 -15.98 1.61 5.87
CA LEU A 171 -15.07 2.76 5.86
C LEU A 171 -14.50 3.07 7.24
N SER A 172 -15.33 3.04 8.29
CA SER A 172 -14.88 3.30 9.67
C SER A 172 -13.87 2.26 10.13
N LEU A 173 -14.12 0.97 9.86
CA LEU A 173 -13.21 -0.12 10.23
C LEU A 173 -11.92 -0.09 9.41
N ILE A 174 -11.98 0.30 8.14
CA ILE A 174 -10.78 0.49 7.29
C ILE A 174 -9.95 1.65 7.82
N ALA A 175 -10.57 2.81 8.04
CA ALA A 175 -9.90 4.00 8.55
C ALA A 175 -9.26 3.76 9.92
N SER A 176 -9.99 3.14 10.86
CA SER A 176 -9.47 2.82 12.20
C SER A 176 -8.31 1.85 12.14
N SER A 177 -8.38 0.81 11.31
CA SER A 177 -7.29 -0.15 11.14
C SER A 177 -6.02 0.50 10.58
N ILE A 178 -6.15 1.40 9.60
CA ILE A 178 -5.02 2.13 9.03
C ILE A 178 -4.43 3.10 10.05
N MET A 179 -5.26 3.98 10.58
CA MET A 179 -4.82 5.11 11.38
C MET A 179 -4.32 4.70 12.77
N SER A 180 -4.89 3.67 13.39
CA SER A 180 -4.40 3.18 14.69
C SER A 180 -2.92 2.78 14.65
N LYS A 181 -2.46 2.14 13.59
CA LYS A 181 -1.04 1.78 13.40
C LYS A 181 -0.14 3.01 13.24
N LYS A 182 -0.64 4.04 12.55
CA LYS A 182 0.10 5.30 12.34
C LYS A 182 0.20 6.12 13.62
N LEU A 183 -0.87 6.13 14.39
CA LEU A 183 -0.90 6.76 15.71
C LEU A 183 0.01 6.01 16.70
N ALA A 184 -0.04 4.67 16.73
CA ALA A 184 0.83 3.85 17.58
C ALA A 184 2.32 4.04 17.26
N ALA A 185 2.70 4.22 15.98
CA ALA A 185 4.07 4.57 15.57
C ALA A 185 4.50 5.99 15.98
N GLY A 186 3.54 6.82 16.39
CA GLY A 186 3.80 8.20 16.81
C GLY A 186 4.13 9.17 15.68
N THR A 187 4.03 8.78 14.40
CA THR A 187 4.44 9.61 13.26
C THR A 187 3.66 10.91 13.18
N PRO A 188 4.33 12.08 13.17
CA PRO A 188 3.65 13.37 13.14
C PRO A 188 3.10 13.76 11.77
N ASN A 189 3.76 13.40 10.68
CA ASN A 189 3.41 13.80 9.32
C ASN A 189 3.15 12.58 8.45
N LEU A 190 1.96 12.52 7.84
CA LEU A 190 1.49 11.34 7.12
C LEU A 190 0.89 11.71 5.76
N VAL A 191 1.31 11.03 4.70
CA VAL A 191 0.62 11.03 3.42
C VAL A 191 -0.16 9.71 3.24
N LEU A 192 -1.42 9.84 2.87
CA LEU A 192 -2.32 8.72 2.58
C LEU A 192 -2.53 8.65 1.06
N ASP A 193 -2.11 7.56 0.46
CA ASP A 193 -2.30 7.28 -0.95
C ASP A 193 -3.54 6.39 -1.09
N VAL A 194 -4.68 7.01 -1.38
CA VAL A 194 -5.99 6.36 -1.46
C VAL A 194 -6.25 5.95 -2.90
N LYS A 195 -6.04 4.66 -3.17
CA LYS A 195 -6.21 4.08 -4.50
C LYS A 195 -7.69 3.91 -4.86
N VAL A 196 -8.07 4.29 -6.08
CA VAL A 196 -9.43 4.11 -6.62
C VAL A 196 -9.41 3.54 -8.03
N GLY A 197 -10.27 2.57 -8.30
CA GLY A 197 -10.40 1.93 -9.61
C GLY A 197 -10.52 0.41 -9.55
N SER A 198 -10.45 -0.25 -10.71
CA SER A 198 -10.63 -1.70 -10.82
C SER A 198 -9.59 -2.51 -10.04
N GLY A 199 -8.36 -1.97 -9.89
CA GLY A 199 -7.27 -2.62 -9.17
C GLY A 199 -7.18 -2.24 -7.68
N ALA A 200 -8.12 -1.45 -7.13
CA ALA A 200 -8.14 -0.99 -5.76
C ALA A 200 -9.33 -1.56 -4.96
N PHE A 201 -9.30 -1.35 -3.63
CA PHE A 201 -10.45 -1.67 -2.77
C PHE A 201 -11.57 -0.63 -2.90
N MET A 202 -11.24 0.65 -3.16
CA MET A 202 -12.24 1.67 -3.46
C MET A 202 -12.54 1.64 -4.95
N HIS A 203 -13.80 1.40 -5.30
CA HIS A 203 -14.21 1.28 -6.71
C HIS A 203 -14.71 2.59 -7.30
N THR A 204 -15.18 3.52 -6.46
CA THR A 204 -15.66 4.82 -6.89
C THR A 204 -14.88 5.95 -6.23
N GLN A 205 -14.85 7.11 -6.89
CA GLN A 205 -14.16 8.29 -6.38
C GLN A 205 -14.83 8.80 -5.08
N GLU A 206 -16.16 8.69 -4.97
CA GLU A 206 -16.89 9.08 -3.77
C GLU A 206 -16.50 8.24 -2.55
N GLN A 207 -16.33 6.92 -2.71
CA GLN A 207 -15.85 6.05 -1.64
C GLN A 207 -14.43 6.42 -1.21
N ALA A 208 -13.55 6.70 -2.18
CA ALA A 208 -12.18 7.11 -1.91
C ALA A 208 -12.12 8.47 -1.18
N GLN A 209 -12.95 9.44 -1.59
CA GLN A 209 -13.08 10.74 -0.93
C GLN A 209 -13.56 10.61 0.51
N GLN A 210 -14.60 9.80 0.75
CA GLN A 210 -15.13 9.56 2.10
C GLN A 210 -14.07 8.94 3.01
N LEU A 211 -13.35 7.92 2.53
CA LEU A 211 -12.27 7.30 3.27
C LEU A 211 -11.11 8.28 3.54
N ALA A 212 -10.70 9.04 2.51
CA ALA A 212 -9.63 10.03 2.62
C ALA A 212 -9.95 11.10 3.67
N ARG A 213 -11.15 11.70 3.60
CA ARG A 213 -11.62 12.69 4.58
C ARG A 213 -11.65 12.12 5.99
N LEU A 214 -12.24 10.96 6.18
CA LEU A 214 -12.31 10.32 7.51
C LEU A 214 -10.92 10.07 8.10
N MET A 215 -9.95 9.60 7.32
CA MET A 215 -8.59 9.37 7.79
C MET A 215 -7.84 10.68 8.09
N VAL A 216 -8.02 11.73 7.28
CA VAL A 216 -7.46 13.07 7.54
C VAL A 216 -8.03 13.64 8.83
N GLU A 217 -9.33 13.54 9.05
CA GLU A 217 -10.02 13.98 10.27
C GLU A 217 -9.54 13.22 11.52
N ILE A 218 -9.38 11.89 11.44
CA ILE A 218 -8.78 11.09 12.52
C ILE A 218 -7.37 11.61 12.85
N GLY A 219 -6.54 11.83 11.82
CA GLY A 219 -5.20 12.34 12.02
C GLY A 219 -5.19 13.70 12.73
N SER A 220 -6.00 14.63 12.25
CA SER A 220 -6.17 15.95 12.83
C SER A 220 -6.67 15.90 14.28
N TYR A 221 -7.68 15.07 14.58
CA TYR A 221 -8.20 14.88 15.93
C TYR A 221 -7.11 14.45 16.93
N TYR A 222 -6.14 13.65 16.47
CA TYR A 222 -4.98 13.21 17.25
C TYR A 222 -3.72 14.07 17.07
N GLY A 223 -3.85 15.30 16.54
CA GLY A 223 -2.76 16.26 16.40
C GLY A 223 -1.68 15.84 15.41
N ARG A 224 -2.05 15.10 14.36
CA ARG A 224 -1.15 14.71 13.26
C ARG A 224 -1.41 15.57 12.03
N HIS A 225 -0.36 15.87 11.28
CA HIS A 225 -0.48 16.52 9.98
C HIS A 225 -0.67 15.45 8.91
N VAL A 226 -1.84 15.43 8.29
CA VAL A 226 -2.21 14.39 7.33
C VAL A 226 -2.71 15.03 6.04
N THR A 227 -2.17 14.57 4.92
CA THR A 227 -2.70 14.81 3.58
C THR A 227 -3.06 13.48 2.96
N ALA A 228 -4.22 13.38 2.33
CA ALA A 228 -4.57 12.24 1.49
C ALA A 228 -4.53 12.65 0.02
N VAL A 229 -3.98 11.76 -0.81
CA VAL A 229 -3.94 11.88 -2.27
C VAL A 229 -4.75 10.73 -2.85
N ILE A 230 -5.79 11.03 -3.60
CA ILE A 230 -6.58 10.03 -4.32
C ILE A 230 -5.89 9.77 -5.65
N THR A 231 -5.50 8.52 -5.88
CA THR A 231 -4.74 8.11 -7.06
C THR A 231 -5.48 7.03 -7.85
N SER A 232 -5.36 7.09 -9.19
CA SER A 232 -6.02 6.13 -10.08
C SER A 232 -5.34 4.76 -10.04
N MET A 233 -6.15 3.70 -9.92
CA MET A 233 -5.75 2.30 -10.04
C MET A 233 -6.61 1.56 -11.08
N GLN A 234 -7.02 2.27 -12.13
CA GLN A 234 -7.71 1.67 -13.28
C GLN A 234 -6.80 0.80 -14.13
N GLN A 235 -5.50 1.02 -14.02
CA GLN A 235 -4.45 0.24 -14.63
C GLN A 235 -3.33 0.01 -13.60
N PRO A 236 -2.48 -1.03 -13.75
CA PRO A 236 -1.35 -1.25 -12.85
C PRO A 236 -0.41 -0.03 -12.81
N LEU A 237 0.16 0.27 -11.63
CA LEU A 237 1.18 1.30 -11.48
C LEU A 237 2.54 0.76 -11.92
N GLY A 238 3.21 1.47 -12.79
CA GLY A 238 4.39 0.97 -13.49
C GLY A 238 4.04 -0.18 -14.43
N TRP A 239 5.02 -0.95 -14.84
CA TRP A 239 4.86 -2.08 -15.75
C TRP A 239 4.86 -3.42 -15.02
N ALA A 240 5.64 -3.54 -13.95
CA ALA A 240 5.85 -4.78 -13.22
C ALA A 240 4.70 -5.09 -12.25
N VAL A 241 4.24 -6.35 -12.24
CA VAL A 241 3.27 -6.90 -11.30
C VAL A 241 3.77 -8.26 -10.80
N GLY A 242 4.08 -8.35 -9.50
CA GLY A 242 4.64 -9.52 -8.83
C GLY A 242 5.41 -9.13 -7.58
N ASN A 243 6.57 -9.75 -7.32
CA ASN A 243 7.41 -9.41 -6.17
C ASN A 243 8.83 -9.00 -6.61
N ALA A 244 9.72 -9.92 -6.94
CA ALA A 244 11.08 -9.62 -7.41
C ALA A 244 11.08 -8.70 -8.64
N ILE A 245 10.14 -8.90 -9.56
CA ILE A 245 9.99 -8.08 -10.76
C ILE A 245 9.64 -6.61 -10.42
N GLU A 246 8.85 -6.38 -9.36
CA GLU A 246 8.52 -5.03 -8.87
C GLU A 246 9.70 -4.39 -8.13
N VAL A 247 10.51 -5.17 -7.41
CA VAL A 247 11.78 -4.67 -6.83
C VAL A 247 12.74 -4.25 -7.92
N ASN A 248 12.88 -5.04 -8.99
CA ASN A 248 13.72 -4.67 -10.12
C ASN A 248 13.28 -3.34 -10.76
N GLU A 249 11.97 -3.13 -10.93
CA GLU A 249 11.42 -1.87 -11.45
C GLU A 249 11.62 -0.71 -10.47
N ALA A 250 11.54 -0.95 -9.15
CA ALA A 250 11.84 0.08 -8.15
C ALA A 250 13.32 0.50 -8.21
N VAL A 251 14.24 -0.45 -8.38
CA VAL A 251 15.69 -0.15 -8.59
C VAL A 251 15.90 0.65 -9.88
N GLN A 252 15.23 0.29 -10.97
CA GLN A 252 15.29 1.07 -12.24
C GLN A 252 14.77 2.49 -12.02
N THR A 253 13.68 2.65 -11.26
CA THR A 253 13.10 3.97 -10.95
C THR A 253 14.08 4.83 -10.14
N LEU A 254 14.72 4.25 -9.12
CA LEU A 254 15.75 4.91 -8.31
C LEU A 254 17.02 5.24 -9.13
N SER A 255 17.27 4.49 -10.21
CA SER A 255 18.38 4.71 -11.15
C SER A 255 18.02 5.68 -12.29
N GLY A 256 16.81 6.27 -12.30
CA GLY A 256 16.40 7.27 -13.28
C GLY A 256 15.72 6.72 -14.55
N SER A 257 15.51 5.40 -14.68
CA SER A 257 14.99 4.74 -15.89
C SER A 257 13.65 4.01 -15.73
N GLY A 258 12.95 4.22 -14.62
CA GLY A 258 11.65 3.59 -14.32
C GLY A 258 10.48 4.20 -15.08
N PRO A 259 9.28 3.58 -14.97
CA PRO A 259 8.04 4.06 -15.60
C PRO A 259 7.66 5.47 -15.15
N ASP A 260 7.16 6.28 -16.08
CA ASP A 260 6.82 7.69 -15.82
C ASP A 260 5.70 7.82 -14.78
N ASP A 261 4.70 6.96 -14.81
CA ASP A 261 3.57 7.00 -13.86
C ASP A 261 4.05 6.71 -12.43
N LEU A 262 4.91 5.71 -12.22
CA LEU A 262 5.49 5.41 -10.92
C LEU A 262 6.36 6.57 -10.42
N ARG A 263 7.19 7.13 -11.29
CA ARG A 263 8.02 8.30 -10.95
C ARG A 263 7.18 9.51 -10.56
N HIS A 264 6.14 9.80 -11.36
CA HIS A 264 5.23 10.92 -11.11
C HIS A 264 4.51 10.74 -9.74
N GLU A 265 3.97 9.57 -9.45
CA GLU A 265 3.29 9.33 -8.18
C GLU A 265 4.24 9.46 -6.98
N VAL A 266 5.44 8.86 -7.07
CA VAL A 266 6.43 8.94 -5.99
C VAL A 266 6.88 10.38 -5.73
N ILE A 267 7.16 11.15 -6.76
CA ILE A 267 7.55 12.57 -6.64
C ILE A 267 6.40 13.38 -6.02
N HIS A 268 5.16 13.15 -6.44
CA HIS A 268 4.00 13.85 -5.87
C HIS A 268 3.80 13.52 -4.38
N LEU A 269 3.87 12.25 -3.99
CA LEU A 269 3.76 11.83 -2.59
C LEU A 269 4.92 12.38 -1.73
N ALA A 270 6.14 12.45 -2.28
CA ALA A 270 7.28 13.06 -1.63
C ALA A 270 7.08 14.58 -1.44
N ALA A 271 6.55 15.26 -2.45
CA ALA A 271 6.23 16.68 -2.39
C ALA A 271 5.18 16.99 -1.30
N GLU A 272 4.15 16.16 -1.16
CA GLU A 272 3.17 16.31 -0.08
C GLU A 272 3.83 16.17 1.30
N LEU A 273 4.73 15.21 1.51
CA LEU A 273 5.46 15.05 2.77
C LEU A 273 6.41 16.23 3.04
N LEU A 274 7.05 16.77 2.01
CA LEU A 274 7.87 17.99 2.12
C LEU A 274 7.02 19.19 2.58
N CYS A 275 5.86 19.41 1.95
CA CYS A 275 4.93 20.47 2.32
C CYS A 275 4.37 20.34 3.74
N LEU A 276 4.18 19.10 4.24
CA LEU A 276 3.78 18.87 5.63
C LEU A 276 4.88 19.18 6.66
N THR A 277 6.14 19.13 6.25
CA THR A 277 7.30 19.23 7.15
C THR A 277 8.06 20.54 7.04
N ARG A 278 7.90 21.28 5.95
CA ARG A 278 8.67 22.49 5.63
C ARG A 278 7.76 23.58 5.04
N PRO A 279 8.06 24.85 5.29
CA PRO A 279 7.33 25.97 4.68
C PRO A 279 7.79 26.22 3.23
N ILE A 280 7.46 25.29 2.33
CA ILE A 280 7.83 25.37 0.91
C ILE A 280 6.56 25.20 0.05
N SER A 281 6.54 25.78 -1.13
CA SER A 281 5.42 25.61 -2.07
C SER A 281 5.42 24.23 -2.70
N HIS A 282 4.24 23.75 -3.11
CA HIS A 282 4.14 22.43 -3.75
C HIS A 282 5.00 22.29 -5.03
N PRO A 283 5.08 23.28 -5.94
CA PRO A 283 6.00 23.22 -7.09
C PRO A 283 7.48 23.06 -6.68
N GLU A 284 7.94 23.84 -5.70
CA GLU A 284 9.33 23.72 -5.18
C GLU A 284 9.58 22.35 -4.56
N ALA A 285 8.60 21.79 -3.84
CA ALA A 285 8.67 20.45 -3.26
C ALA A 285 8.77 19.36 -4.35
N VAL A 286 8.01 19.49 -5.44
CA VAL A 286 8.08 18.62 -6.62
C VAL A 286 9.47 18.66 -7.25
N ASP A 287 10.03 19.85 -7.45
CA ASP A 287 11.37 20.02 -8.03
C ASP A 287 12.47 19.44 -7.14
N GLU A 288 12.38 19.64 -5.81
CA GLU A 288 13.32 19.09 -4.84
C GLU A 288 13.27 17.55 -4.81
N ALA A 289 12.06 16.96 -4.79
CA ALA A 289 11.86 15.52 -4.82
C ALA A 289 12.36 14.91 -6.14
N ALA A 290 12.03 15.53 -7.28
CA ALA A 290 12.49 15.09 -8.59
C ALA A 290 14.02 15.13 -8.70
N LYS A 291 14.66 16.19 -8.21
CA LYS A 291 16.12 16.31 -8.17
C LYS A 291 16.75 15.20 -7.34
N ALA A 292 16.24 14.94 -6.11
CA ALA A 292 16.77 13.92 -5.21
C ALA A 292 16.60 12.50 -5.76
N LEU A 293 15.54 12.25 -6.54
CA LEU A 293 15.34 10.98 -7.24
C LEU A 293 16.32 10.80 -8.41
N ASN A 294 16.65 11.90 -9.14
CA ASN A 294 17.43 11.84 -10.37
C ASN A 294 18.95 11.95 -10.14
N ASP A 295 19.41 12.53 -9.04
CA ASP A 295 20.83 12.77 -8.78
C ASP A 295 21.55 11.60 -8.07
N GLY A 296 20.85 10.49 -7.85
CA GLY A 296 21.37 9.25 -7.26
C GLY A 296 21.36 9.19 -5.74
N ARG A 297 21.01 10.27 -5.02
CA ARG A 297 20.92 10.26 -3.55
C ARG A 297 19.92 9.23 -3.02
N ALA A 298 18.75 9.12 -3.65
CA ALA A 298 17.74 8.14 -3.28
C ALA A 298 18.23 6.69 -3.48
N LEU A 299 18.92 6.40 -4.58
CA LEU A 299 19.54 5.09 -4.85
C LEU A 299 20.61 4.76 -3.80
N GLN A 300 21.45 5.74 -3.44
CA GLN A 300 22.47 5.56 -2.40
C GLN A 300 21.82 5.25 -1.03
N LYS A 301 20.73 5.93 -0.67
CA LYS A 301 19.96 5.64 0.55
C LYS A 301 19.32 4.26 0.50
N PHE A 302 18.83 3.83 -0.66
CA PHE A 302 18.31 2.49 -0.85
C PHE A 302 19.39 1.43 -0.60
N ALA A 303 20.60 1.61 -1.11
CA ALA A 303 21.73 0.72 -0.85
C ALA A 303 22.07 0.61 0.65
N GLN A 304 22.09 1.76 1.35
CA GLN A 304 22.32 1.80 2.79
C GLN A 304 21.20 1.07 3.56
N TRP A 305 19.94 1.30 3.18
CA TRP A 305 18.80 0.62 3.76
C TRP A 305 18.86 -0.88 3.58
N LEU A 306 19.11 -1.35 2.34
CA LEU A 306 19.29 -2.78 2.06
C LEU A 306 20.34 -3.40 2.99
N SER A 307 21.53 -2.81 3.04
CA SER A 307 22.63 -3.30 3.87
C SER A 307 22.25 -3.37 5.36
N CYS A 308 21.57 -2.35 5.89
CA CYS A 308 21.16 -2.31 7.30
C CYS A 308 20.09 -3.35 7.65
N GLN A 309 19.18 -3.68 6.72
CA GLN A 309 18.17 -4.74 6.92
C GLN A 309 18.62 -6.12 6.41
N GLY A 310 19.91 -6.31 6.13
CA GLY A 310 20.50 -7.58 5.74
C GLY A 310 20.25 -7.99 4.29
N GLY A 311 19.69 -7.09 3.48
CA GLY A 311 19.43 -7.33 2.06
C GLY A 311 20.69 -7.31 1.21
N ASP A 312 20.75 -8.18 0.20
CA ASP A 312 21.85 -8.23 -0.76
C ASP A 312 21.85 -6.99 -1.65
N THR A 313 22.89 -6.18 -1.56
CA THR A 313 23.06 -4.98 -2.39
C THR A 313 23.48 -5.28 -3.83
N ALA A 314 23.84 -6.52 -4.16
CA ALA A 314 24.17 -6.92 -5.53
C ALA A 314 23.01 -6.69 -6.50
N ILE A 315 21.76 -6.67 -6.00
CA ILE A 315 20.54 -6.39 -6.80
C ILE A 315 20.57 -5.03 -7.51
N LEU A 316 21.42 -4.10 -7.07
CA LEU A 316 21.57 -2.78 -7.68
C LEU A 316 22.26 -2.85 -9.05
N SER A 317 23.09 -3.87 -9.28
CA SER A 317 23.83 -4.09 -10.54
C SER A 317 23.41 -5.39 -11.25
N ASP A 318 22.93 -6.39 -10.52
CA ASP A 318 22.46 -7.68 -11.04
C ASP A 318 21.00 -7.89 -10.58
N PRO A 319 20.01 -7.61 -11.43
CA PRO A 319 18.60 -7.68 -11.06
C PRO A 319 18.19 -9.08 -10.53
N LEU A 320 17.22 -9.12 -9.62
CA LEU A 320 16.66 -10.34 -9.10
C LEU A 320 16.19 -11.25 -10.25
N LYS A 321 16.58 -12.52 -10.20
CA LYS A 321 16.26 -13.51 -11.23
C LYS A 321 14.77 -13.83 -11.24
N LEU A 322 14.20 -13.81 -12.43
CA LEU A 322 12.80 -14.16 -12.65
C LEU A 322 12.66 -15.64 -13.04
N ALA A 323 11.43 -16.14 -13.00
CA ALA A 323 11.09 -17.50 -13.35
C ALA A 323 11.50 -17.81 -14.81
N PRO A 324 11.92 -19.08 -15.12
CA PRO A 324 12.64 -19.38 -16.35
C PRO A 324 11.75 -19.41 -17.61
N VAL A 325 10.46 -19.63 -17.47
CA VAL A 325 9.54 -19.63 -18.61
C VAL A 325 9.13 -18.20 -18.90
N ARG A 326 9.63 -17.66 -20.01
CA ARG A 326 9.23 -16.36 -20.53
C ARG A 326 8.25 -16.53 -21.67
N ARG A 327 7.13 -15.78 -21.63
CA ARG A 327 6.16 -15.70 -22.71
C ARG A 327 5.81 -14.26 -23.00
N ASP A 328 6.10 -13.81 -24.20
CA ASP A 328 5.74 -12.48 -24.66
C ASP A 328 4.35 -12.50 -25.32
N TRP A 329 3.55 -11.48 -25.06
CA TRP A 329 2.34 -11.15 -25.82
C TRP A 329 2.66 -9.99 -26.73
N LEU A 330 2.74 -10.30 -28.03
CA LEU A 330 3.06 -9.31 -29.06
C LEU A 330 1.78 -8.78 -29.71
N ALA A 331 1.80 -7.53 -30.10
CA ALA A 331 0.72 -6.89 -30.85
C ALA A 331 0.58 -7.57 -32.23
N PRO A 332 -0.59 -8.11 -32.59
CA PRO A 332 -0.80 -8.78 -33.88
C PRO A 332 -0.79 -7.80 -35.06
N ASN A 333 -1.22 -6.58 -34.83
CA ASN A 333 -1.30 -5.46 -35.76
C ASN A 333 -1.01 -4.16 -34.99
N GLU A 334 -1.15 -3.02 -35.65
CA GLU A 334 -1.25 -1.74 -34.93
C GLU A 334 -2.54 -1.71 -34.13
N VAL A 335 -2.45 -1.40 -32.82
CA VAL A 335 -3.57 -1.42 -31.91
C VAL A 335 -3.44 -0.30 -30.88
N ASP A 336 -4.56 0.31 -30.53
CA ASP A 336 -4.66 1.27 -29.44
C ASP A 336 -5.32 0.63 -28.21
N VAL A 337 -4.78 0.88 -27.03
CA VAL A 337 -5.38 0.41 -25.78
C VAL A 337 -6.58 1.30 -25.43
N GLN A 338 -7.77 0.73 -25.48
CA GLN A 338 -9.01 1.41 -25.17
C GLN A 338 -9.32 1.41 -23.67
N SER A 339 -9.19 0.24 -23.02
CA SER A 339 -9.46 0.09 -21.59
C SER A 339 -8.72 -1.10 -21.00
N MET A 340 -8.58 -1.09 -19.67
CA MET A 340 -7.91 -2.15 -18.91
C MET A 340 -8.69 -2.47 -17.63
N ASP A 341 -8.58 -3.71 -17.15
CA ASP A 341 -9.01 -4.13 -15.82
C ASP A 341 -7.78 -4.53 -15.00
N ALA A 342 -7.32 -3.64 -14.13
CA ALA A 342 -6.14 -3.88 -13.30
C ALA A 342 -6.34 -5.05 -12.33
N ARG A 343 -7.57 -5.34 -11.87
CA ARG A 343 -7.85 -6.46 -10.98
C ARG A 343 -7.60 -7.80 -11.67
N ILE A 344 -8.00 -7.95 -12.94
CA ILE A 344 -7.73 -9.18 -13.71
C ILE A 344 -6.22 -9.36 -13.88
N ILE A 345 -5.48 -8.27 -14.14
CA ILE A 345 -4.00 -8.29 -14.24
C ILE A 345 -3.36 -8.70 -12.91
N GLY A 346 -3.81 -8.12 -11.79
CA GLY A 346 -3.35 -8.53 -10.46
C GLY A 346 -3.66 -9.99 -10.14
N ARG A 347 -4.83 -10.49 -10.54
CA ARG A 347 -5.20 -11.91 -10.41
C ARG A 347 -4.35 -12.83 -11.28
N ALA A 348 -3.97 -12.40 -12.48
CA ALA A 348 -3.05 -13.16 -13.31
C ALA A 348 -1.70 -13.36 -12.60
N ALA A 349 -1.15 -12.33 -11.99
CA ALA A 349 0.07 -12.44 -11.17
C ALA A 349 -0.13 -13.33 -9.93
N LEU A 350 -1.26 -13.19 -9.22
CA LEU A 350 -1.65 -14.07 -8.10
C LEU A 350 -1.68 -15.55 -8.54
N ASN A 351 -2.34 -15.85 -9.66
CA ASN A 351 -2.47 -17.22 -10.20
C ASN A 351 -1.13 -17.81 -10.68
N LEU A 352 -0.16 -16.97 -11.04
CA LEU A 352 1.23 -17.41 -11.29
C LEU A 352 1.94 -17.87 -10.03
N GLY A 353 1.46 -17.48 -8.83
CA GLY A 353 2.07 -17.75 -7.54
C GLY A 353 2.72 -16.52 -6.88
N ALA A 354 2.53 -15.30 -7.43
CA ALA A 354 3.09 -14.07 -6.85
C ALA A 354 2.35 -13.60 -5.58
N GLY A 355 1.22 -14.19 -5.23
CA GLY A 355 0.43 -13.86 -4.04
C GLY A 355 -0.15 -15.09 -3.37
N ARG A 356 -1.01 -14.87 -2.35
CA ARG A 356 -1.66 -15.92 -1.55
C ARG A 356 -3.16 -15.95 -1.83
N HIS A 357 -3.70 -17.14 -2.11
CA HIS A 357 -5.14 -17.41 -2.05
C HIS A 357 -5.59 -17.73 -0.63
N ARG A 358 -4.69 -18.35 0.18
CA ARG A 358 -4.87 -18.69 1.60
C ARG A 358 -3.65 -18.23 2.39
N LEU A 359 -3.82 -17.97 3.68
CA LEU A 359 -2.73 -17.49 4.55
C LEU A 359 -1.51 -18.41 4.54
N GLU A 360 -1.72 -19.72 4.40
CA GLU A 360 -0.67 -20.75 4.42
C GLU A 360 0.07 -20.91 3.09
N ASP A 361 -0.42 -20.27 2.00
CA ASP A 361 0.19 -20.40 0.69
C ASP A 361 1.60 -19.79 0.67
N THR A 362 2.53 -20.49 0.05
CA THR A 362 3.89 -20.00 -0.19
C THR A 362 3.92 -19.13 -1.44
N ILE A 363 4.49 -17.95 -1.33
CA ILE A 363 4.71 -17.06 -2.48
C ILE A 363 5.96 -17.50 -3.25
N ASP A 364 5.86 -17.51 -4.58
CA ASP A 364 7.02 -17.58 -5.46
C ASP A 364 7.43 -16.17 -5.89
N PRO A 365 8.52 -15.61 -5.36
CA PRO A 365 8.91 -14.23 -5.65
C PRO A 365 9.38 -14.02 -7.09
N ALA A 366 9.79 -15.09 -7.80
CA ALA A 366 10.36 -14.99 -9.13
C ALA A 366 9.33 -14.93 -10.26
N VAL A 367 8.06 -15.26 -9.98
CA VAL A 367 6.99 -15.18 -10.99
C VAL A 367 6.37 -13.79 -11.01
N GLY A 368 5.79 -13.43 -12.15
CA GLY A 368 5.12 -12.15 -12.34
C GLY A 368 5.00 -11.80 -13.81
N LEU A 369 4.68 -10.55 -14.08
CA LEU A 369 4.54 -10.07 -15.43
C LEU A 369 4.94 -8.60 -15.57
N HIS A 370 5.40 -8.22 -16.76
CA HIS A 370 5.42 -6.83 -17.21
C HIS A 370 4.20 -6.58 -18.08
N CYS A 371 3.40 -5.58 -17.74
CA CYS A 371 2.29 -5.09 -18.55
C CYS A 371 2.67 -3.72 -19.09
N TYR A 372 3.10 -3.66 -20.35
CA TYR A 372 3.50 -2.40 -20.99
C TYR A 372 2.30 -1.61 -21.50
N ALA A 373 1.12 -2.24 -21.56
CA ALA A 373 -0.11 -1.57 -21.93
C ALA A 373 -0.48 -0.50 -20.91
N LYS A 374 -0.89 0.66 -21.44
CA LYS A 374 -1.51 1.76 -20.70
C LYS A 374 -2.65 2.29 -21.55
N VAL A 375 -3.75 2.71 -20.92
CA VAL A 375 -4.89 3.31 -21.63
C VAL A 375 -4.39 4.48 -22.47
N GLY A 376 -4.77 4.50 -23.75
CA GLY A 376 -4.33 5.50 -24.74
C GLY A 376 -2.99 5.20 -25.41
N ARG A 377 -2.26 4.16 -24.99
CA ARG A 377 -1.00 3.76 -25.65
C ARG A 377 -1.27 3.07 -26.98
N HIS A 378 -0.52 3.49 -27.99
CA HIS A 378 -0.44 2.83 -29.31
C HIS A 378 0.68 1.79 -29.31
N PHE A 379 0.42 0.62 -29.93
CA PHE A 379 1.41 -0.43 -30.15
C PHE A 379 1.54 -0.72 -31.65
N HIS A 380 2.77 -0.78 -32.12
CA HIS A 380 3.08 -1.25 -33.44
C HIS A 380 3.06 -2.78 -33.53
N ARG A 381 2.85 -3.31 -34.72
CA ARG A 381 2.90 -4.75 -34.96
C ARG A 381 4.18 -5.36 -34.41
N SER A 382 4.05 -6.50 -33.70
CA SER A 382 5.14 -7.22 -33.03
C SER A 382 5.79 -6.50 -31.85
N GLU A 383 5.28 -5.34 -31.42
CA GLU A 383 5.67 -4.74 -30.16
C GLU A 383 5.12 -5.52 -28.98
N ALA A 384 5.90 -5.64 -27.89
CA ALA A 384 5.46 -6.39 -26.72
C ALA A 384 4.40 -5.59 -25.90
N ILE A 385 3.20 -6.15 -25.77
CA ILE A 385 2.12 -5.63 -24.91
C ILE A 385 2.35 -6.06 -23.47
N ALA A 386 2.80 -7.31 -23.27
CA ALA A 386 3.15 -7.84 -21.95
C ALA A 386 4.20 -8.96 -22.08
N THR A 387 4.96 -9.16 -20.99
CA THR A 387 5.86 -10.30 -20.83
C THR A 387 5.52 -11.02 -19.53
N ILE A 388 5.33 -12.33 -19.59
CA ILE A 388 4.97 -13.20 -18.46
C ILE A 388 6.21 -14.01 -18.06
N TYR A 389 6.45 -14.15 -16.76
CA TYR A 389 7.49 -14.99 -16.16
C TYR A 389 6.83 -16.03 -15.27
N ALA A 390 6.98 -17.31 -15.61
CA ALA A 390 6.29 -18.42 -14.96
C ALA A 390 7.21 -19.61 -14.68
N ARG A 391 6.80 -20.53 -13.80
CA ARG A 391 7.53 -21.80 -13.59
C ARG A 391 7.26 -22.84 -14.66
N THR A 392 6.07 -22.80 -15.26
CA THR A 392 5.66 -23.77 -16.28
C THR A 392 5.00 -23.08 -17.48
N GLN A 393 5.06 -23.74 -18.63
CA GLN A 393 4.39 -23.26 -19.84
C GLN A 393 2.87 -23.17 -19.67
N SER A 394 2.28 -24.12 -18.93
CA SER A 394 0.84 -24.13 -18.64
C SER A 394 0.42 -22.91 -17.82
N ALA A 395 1.19 -22.54 -16.78
CA ALA A 395 0.92 -21.35 -15.97
C ALA A 395 1.04 -20.07 -16.81
N ALA A 396 2.06 -19.99 -17.67
CA ALA A 396 2.23 -18.87 -18.59
C ALA A 396 1.04 -18.74 -19.57
N GLU A 397 0.49 -19.86 -20.05
CA GLU A 397 -0.67 -19.87 -20.94
C GLU A 397 -1.94 -19.39 -20.25
N ILE A 398 -2.15 -19.78 -18.98
CA ILE A 398 -3.29 -19.28 -18.18
C ILE A 398 -3.19 -17.78 -17.99
N ALA A 399 -2.02 -17.27 -17.54
CA ALA A 399 -1.79 -15.85 -17.36
C ALA A 399 -1.94 -15.05 -18.65
N TYR A 400 -1.50 -15.61 -19.79
CA TYR A 400 -1.69 -15.01 -21.11
C TYR A 400 -3.18 -14.81 -21.43
N ARG A 401 -4.03 -15.83 -21.18
CA ARG A 401 -5.48 -15.73 -21.37
C ARG A 401 -6.12 -14.70 -20.45
N ASP A 402 -5.69 -14.64 -19.19
CA ASP A 402 -6.18 -13.64 -18.25
C ASP A 402 -5.83 -12.22 -18.73
N LEU A 403 -4.60 -11.99 -19.20
CA LEU A 403 -4.17 -10.69 -19.73
C LEU A 403 -4.95 -10.30 -21.00
N THR A 404 -5.20 -11.25 -21.91
CA THR A 404 -6.00 -10.96 -23.12
C THR A 404 -7.45 -10.61 -22.79
N ALA A 405 -7.99 -11.11 -21.69
CA ALA A 405 -9.32 -10.75 -21.19
C ALA A 405 -9.33 -9.38 -20.46
N ALA A 406 -8.18 -8.98 -19.90
CA ALA A 406 -8.04 -7.75 -19.11
C ALA A 406 -7.88 -6.49 -19.95
N ILE A 407 -7.38 -6.60 -21.19
CA ILE A 407 -7.02 -5.46 -22.03
C ILE A 407 -7.90 -5.45 -23.28
N ARG A 408 -8.56 -4.34 -23.53
CA ARG A 408 -9.39 -4.13 -24.72
C ARG A 408 -8.69 -3.16 -25.66
N PHE A 409 -8.63 -3.54 -26.92
CA PHE A 409 -8.15 -2.71 -28.01
C PHE A 409 -9.34 -2.15 -28.80
N GLY A 410 -9.19 -0.96 -29.35
CA GLY A 410 -10.23 -0.29 -30.12
C GLY A 410 -9.81 1.13 -30.49
N HIS A 411 -10.76 2.07 -30.43
CA HIS A 411 -10.41 3.48 -30.52
C HIS A 411 -9.53 3.85 -29.35
N GLN A 412 -8.56 4.75 -29.56
CA GLN A 412 -7.64 5.20 -28.52
C GLN A 412 -8.42 5.65 -27.28
N GLY A 413 -8.15 4.99 -26.13
CA GLY A 413 -8.76 5.34 -24.86
C GLY A 413 -8.22 6.66 -24.33
N GLU A 414 -9.04 7.39 -23.60
CA GLU A 414 -8.59 8.60 -22.90
C GLU A 414 -7.94 8.20 -21.58
N PRO A 415 -6.63 8.45 -21.38
CA PRO A 415 -5.97 8.17 -20.12
C PRO A 415 -6.54 9.08 -19.02
N GLN A 416 -6.95 8.47 -17.91
CA GLN A 416 -7.33 9.25 -16.74
C GLN A 416 -6.09 9.81 -16.04
N PRO A 417 -6.19 10.99 -15.40
CA PRO A 417 -5.11 11.49 -14.54
C PRO A 417 -4.73 10.46 -13.49
N LEU A 418 -3.43 10.36 -13.21
CA LEU A 418 -2.93 9.47 -12.15
C LEU A 418 -3.31 10.03 -10.77
N ILE A 419 -3.09 11.32 -10.55
CA ILE A 419 -3.49 12.04 -9.35
C ILE A 419 -4.85 12.66 -9.60
N LEU A 420 -5.85 12.23 -8.85
CA LEU A 420 -7.25 12.65 -9.05
C LEU A 420 -7.63 13.79 -8.12
N GLU A 421 -7.21 13.75 -6.87
CA GLU A 421 -7.62 14.75 -5.87
C GLU A 421 -6.63 14.76 -4.70
N ARG A 422 -6.50 15.92 -4.07
CA ARG A 422 -5.79 16.14 -2.82
C ARG A 422 -6.79 16.52 -1.74
N VAL A 423 -6.76 15.83 -0.61
CA VAL A 423 -7.64 16.07 0.53
C VAL A 423 -6.79 16.45 1.74
N THR A 424 -7.06 17.61 2.31
CA THR A 424 -6.41 18.16 3.51
C THR A 424 -7.43 18.45 4.59
N GLN A 425 -6.98 18.90 5.74
CA GLN A 425 -7.87 19.29 6.83
C GLN A 425 -8.77 20.48 6.46
N ASP A 426 -8.30 21.35 5.54
CA ASP A 426 -9.01 22.59 5.13
C ASP A 426 -9.83 22.39 3.84
N SER A 427 -9.91 21.18 3.27
CA SER A 427 -10.61 20.86 2.02
C SER A 427 -12.02 20.30 2.23
#